data_4a3fe708e0cdb1011307942b30c633e0
#
_entry.id   4a3fe708e0cdb1011307942b30c633e0
#
_cell.length_a   1.000
_cell.length_b   1.000
_cell.length_c   1.000
_cell.angle_alpha   90.00
_cell.angle_beta   90.00
_cell.angle_gamma   90.00
#
_symmetry.space_group_name_H-M   'P 1'
#
loop_
_entity.id
_entity.type
_entity.pdbx_description
1 polymer ?
#
loop_
_entity_poly.entity_id
_entity_poly.type
_entity_poly.pdbx_seq_one_letter_code
_entity_poly.pdbx_strand_id
1 'polypeptide(L)'
;MTGNHREISSLENELEKMSHIESAEIYFSVNGEVSLSYYEFEPVVRVFNSENQSYYLDSNCKRIPLSEKYTADIILFTGYTENIKDDLILNLAKKINSNKFLSNQVSEVFVNETSEAFFIPVLGSHKIKLGSFNNLEIKIKKMMTFYDKIIPKHGWEKYSEINLEYQNQIICLKND
;
A
#
# COMPACT_ATOMS: atom_id res chain seq x y z
N MET A 1 15.04 42.73 14.23
CA MET A 1 14.35 41.93 13.21
C MET A 1 14.74 40.42 13.20
N THR A 2 15.47 39.93 14.18
CA THR A 2 15.96 38.53 14.24
C THR A 2 15.06 37.60 15.10
N GLY A 3 14.08 38.14 15.79
CA GLY A 3 13.12 37.34 16.59
C GLY A 3 12.11 36.54 15.76
N ASN A 4 11.57 37.12 14.69
CA ASN A 4 10.52 36.49 13.88
C ASN A 4 10.96 35.20 13.18
N HIS A 5 12.18 35.08 12.71
CA HIS A 5 12.63 33.87 11.99
C HIS A 5 12.69 32.63 12.88
N ARG A 6 13.10 32.75 14.14
CA ARG A 6 13.13 31.60 15.06
C ARG A 6 11.76 31.14 15.49
N GLU A 7 10.84 32.07 15.67
CA GLU A 7 9.45 31.79 16.02
C GLU A 7 8.71 31.13 14.86
N ILE A 8 8.93 31.59 13.61
CA ILE A 8 8.37 30.99 12.39
C ILE A 8 8.87 29.55 12.24
N SER A 9 10.18 29.34 12.26
CA SER A 9 10.75 27.99 12.13
C SER A 9 10.31 27.04 13.25
N SER A 10 10.03 27.57 14.45
CA SER A 10 9.46 26.78 15.55
C SER A 10 8.03 26.34 15.26
N LEU A 11 7.20 27.24 14.70
CA LEU A 11 5.81 26.92 14.31
C LEU A 11 5.76 25.97 13.11
N GLU A 12 6.60 26.15 12.11
CA GLU A 12 6.75 25.22 10.99
C GLU A 12 7.11 23.81 11.49
N ASN A 13 8.10 23.70 12.37
CA ASN A 13 8.50 22.45 12.99
C ASN A 13 7.38 21.81 13.86
N GLU A 14 6.53 22.61 14.50
CA GLU A 14 5.38 22.08 15.23
C GLU A 14 4.29 21.53 14.32
N LEU A 15 4.05 22.18 13.18
CA LEU A 15 3.14 21.69 12.15
C LEU A 15 3.66 20.40 11.51
N GLU A 16 4.95 20.32 11.21
CA GLU A 16 5.60 19.14 10.63
C GLU A 16 5.66 17.92 11.59
N LYS A 17 5.47 18.13 12.89
CA LYS A 17 5.27 17.02 13.85
C LYS A 17 3.89 16.39 13.75
N MET A 18 2.93 17.01 13.08
CA MET A 18 1.63 16.40 12.84
C MET A 18 1.79 15.26 11.83
N SER A 19 1.27 14.08 12.17
CA SER A 19 1.47 12.83 11.43
C SER A 19 1.02 12.84 9.96
N HIS A 20 0.25 13.84 9.54
CA HIS A 20 -0.28 13.98 8.18
C HIS A 20 0.39 15.11 7.37
N ILE A 21 1.24 15.94 7.99
CA ILE A 21 1.93 17.04 7.33
C ILE A 21 3.34 16.61 6.95
N GLU A 22 3.66 16.70 5.67
CA GLU A 22 5.00 16.43 5.13
C GLU A 22 5.92 17.63 5.28
N SER A 23 5.41 18.83 4.98
CA SER A 23 6.11 20.10 5.15
C SER A 23 5.13 21.25 5.34
N ALA A 24 5.55 22.27 6.07
CA ALA A 24 4.79 23.49 6.28
C ALA A 24 5.71 24.70 6.10
N GLU A 25 5.19 25.76 5.48
CA GLU A 25 5.88 27.02 5.26
C GLU A 25 4.99 28.19 5.68
N ILE A 26 5.51 29.08 6.49
CA ILE A 26 4.81 30.28 6.99
C ILE A 26 5.43 31.53 6.37
N TYR A 27 4.63 32.31 5.70
CA TYR A 27 5.03 33.56 5.05
C TYR A 27 4.37 34.75 5.71
N PHE A 28 5.17 35.81 5.91
CA PHE A 28 4.65 37.10 6.28
C PHE A 28 4.71 38.05 5.09
N SER A 29 3.58 38.61 4.74
CA SER A 29 3.50 39.63 3.69
C SER A 29 3.87 41.02 4.26
N VAL A 30 4.22 41.95 3.38
CA VAL A 30 4.61 43.32 3.75
C VAL A 30 3.48 44.10 4.46
N ASN A 31 2.24 43.73 4.22
CA ASN A 31 1.05 44.32 4.83
C ASN A 31 0.70 43.68 6.20
N GLY A 32 1.53 42.74 6.70
CA GLY A 32 1.33 42.10 8.01
C GLY A 32 0.41 40.87 8.00
N GLU A 33 -0.04 40.40 6.83
CA GLU A 33 -0.78 39.15 6.72
C GLU A 33 0.12 37.94 6.86
N VAL A 34 -0.37 36.90 7.50
CA VAL A 34 0.30 35.60 7.67
C VAL A 34 -0.36 34.60 6.72
N SER A 35 0.44 33.97 5.88
CA SER A 35 0.03 32.88 5.00
C SER A 35 0.71 31.60 5.41
N LEU A 36 -0.06 30.51 5.49
CA LEU A 36 0.43 29.16 5.75
C LEU A 36 0.22 28.33 4.48
N SER A 37 1.28 27.72 3.98
CA SER A 37 1.24 26.67 2.96
C SER A 37 1.72 25.37 3.60
N TYR A 38 1.05 24.26 3.31
CA TYR A 38 1.48 22.95 3.79
C TYR A 38 1.23 21.88 2.74
N TYR A 39 2.03 20.84 2.80
CA TYR A 39 1.88 19.62 2.00
C TYR A 39 1.57 18.47 2.93
N GLU A 40 0.61 17.64 2.53
CA GLU A 40 0.24 16.44 3.26
C GLU A 40 0.95 15.23 2.66
N PHE A 41 1.27 14.25 3.50
CA PHE A 41 1.74 12.96 3.03
C PHE A 41 0.69 12.28 2.18
N GLU A 42 1.11 11.72 1.05
CA GLU A 42 0.28 10.89 0.19
C GLU A 42 0.66 9.40 0.38
N PRO A 43 0.00 8.69 1.30
CA PRO A 43 0.30 7.29 1.54
C PRO A 43 -0.14 6.43 0.36
N VAL A 44 0.72 5.47 -0.03
CA VAL A 44 0.50 4.53 -1.14
C VAL A 44 0.04 3.17 -0.64
N VAL A 45 0.55 2.75 0.52
CA VAL A 45 0.26 1.45 1.13
C VAL A 45 0.32 1.55 2.65
N ARG A 46 -0.57 0.83 3.32
CA ARG A 46 -0.52 0.61 4.77
C ARG A 46 0.11 -0.74 5.06
N VAL A 47 1.05 -0.76 6.01
CA VAL A 47 1.70 -1.98 6.47
C VAL A 47 1.29 -2.24 7.92
N PHE A 48 0.93 -3.49 8.22
CA PHE A 48 0.69 -3.98 9.58
C PHE A 48 1.42 -5.31 9.75
N ASN A 49 2.53 -5.30 10.47
CA ASN A 49 3.40 -6.45 10.60
C ASN A 49 3.03 -7.40 11.76
N SER A 50 3.68 -8.56 11.83
CA SER A 50 3.44 -9.56 12.87
C SER A 50 3.85 -9.10 14.27
N GLU A 51 4.69 -8.07 14.39
CA GLU A 51 5.12 -7.43 15.65
C GLU A 51 4.12 -6.36 16.15
N ASN A 52 2.92 -6.25 15.54
CA ASN A 52 1.90 -5.24 15.83
C ASN A 52 2.33 -3.80 15.53
N GLN A 53 3.34 -3.61 14.69
CA GLN A 53 3.70 -2.29 14.18
C GLN A 53 2.85 -1.96 12.97
N SER A 54 2.38 -0.71 12.87
CA SER A 54 1.65 -0.25 11.70
C SER A 54 2.13 1.13 11.26
N TYR A 55 2.32 1.28 9.95
CA TYR A 55 2.78 2.51 9.32
C TYR A 55 2.29 2.59 7.88
N TYR A 56 2.40 3.78 7.29
CA TYR A 56 2.21 3.97 5.86
C TYR A 56 3.57 4.09 5.15
N LEU A 57 3.59 3.76 3.85
CA LEU A 57 4.68 4.14 2.95
C LEU A 57 4.16 5.14 1.93
N ASP A 58 4.90 6.22 1.72
CA ASP A 58 4.66 7.18 0.64
C ASP A 58 5.26 6.72 -0.70
N SER A 59 5.12 7.54 -1.72
CA SER A 59 5.66 7.27 -3.06
C SER A 59 7.19 7.21 -3.10
N ASN A 60 7.89 7.76 -2.10
CA ASN A 60 9.35 7.81 -1.96
C ASN A 60 9.89 6.71 -1.03
N CYS A 61 9.03 5.77 -0.59
CA CYS A 61 9.36 4.73 0.38
C CYS A 61 9.69 5.25 1.78
N LYS A 62 9.20 6.44 2.14
CA LYS A 62 9.33 6.99 3.49
C LYS A 62 8.23 6.40 4.37
N ARG A 63 8.59 5.96 5.57
CA ARG A 63 7.61 5.52 6.56
C ARG A 63 6.94 6.71 7.22
N ILE A 64 5.62 6.71 7.21
CA ILE A 64 4.76 7.72 7.83
C ILE A 64 4.02 7.07 9.00
N PRO A 65 4.04 7.64 10.21
CA PRO A 65 3.30 7.12 11.34
C PRO A 65 1.79 7.23 11.10
N LEU A 66 1.02 6.38 11.79
CA LEU A 66 -0.44 6.47 11.75
C LEU A 66 -0.92 7.76 12.42
N SER A 67 -2.01 8.30 11.90
CA SER A 67 -2.77 9.38 12.53
C SER A 67 -3.99 8.80 13.25
N GLU A 68 -4.27 9.28 14.46
CA GLU A 68 -5.50 8.91 15.18
C GLU A 68 -6.77 9.51 14.51
N LYS A 69 -6.60 10.54 13.70
CA LYS A 69 -7.69 11.30 13.08
C LYS A 69 -8.00 10.91 11.65
N TYR A 70 -7.08 10.18 10.98
CA TYR A 70 -7.21 9.88 9.57
C TYR A 70 -6.72 8.47 9.25
N THR A 71 -7.52 7.74 8.50
CA THR A 71 -7.15 6.44 7.93
C THR A 71 -7.34 6.51 6.41
N ALA A 72 -6.26 6.31 5.67
CA ALA A 72 -6.32 6.27 4.21
C ALA A 72 -6.98 4.98 3.72
N ASP A 73 -7.86 5.11 2.70
CA ASP A 73 -8.45 3.97 2.00
C ASP A 73 -7.49 3.50 0.90
N ILE A 74 -6.53 2.68 1.28
CA ILE A 74 -5.46 2.17 0.43
C ILE A 74 -5.18 0.70 0.73
N ILE A 75 -4.44 0.04 -0.19
CA ILE A 75 -4.06 -1.36 -0.05
C ILE A 75 -3.35 -1.63 1.28
N LEU A 76 -3.72 -2.74 1.95
CA LEU A 76 -3.16 -3.19 3.20
C LEU A 76 -2.17 -4.34 2.97
N PHE A 77 -0.99 -4.28 3.58
CA PHE A 77 -0.05 -5.38 3.70
C PHE A 77 0.00 -5.86 5.13
N THR A 78 -0.15 -7.18 5.35
CA THR A 78 -0.22 -7.79 6.68
C THR A 78 0.69 -9.01 6.82
N GLY A 79 0.80 -9.52 8.05
CA GLY A 79 1.58 -10.71 8.38
C GLY A 79 3.05 -10.40 8.59
N TYR A 80 3.94 -11.27 8.14
CA TYR A 80 5.40 -11.18 8.36
C TYR A 80 6.08 -10.21 7.39
N THR A 81 5.55 -8.99 7.30
CA THR A 81 6.04 -7.95 6.38
C THR A 81 7.41 -7.42 6.78
N GLU A 82 7.85 -7.57 8.03
CA GLU A 82 9.19 -7.23 8.53
C GLU A 82 10.30 -8.01 7.82
N ASN A 83 9.98 -9.17 7.23
CA ASN A 83 10.91 -9.96 6.43
C ASN A 83 11.05 -9.45 4.99
N ILE A 84 10.24 -8.47 4.60
CA ILE A 84 10.20 -7.91 3.25
C ILE A 84 10.71 -6.47 3.29
N LYS A 85 11.57 -6.11 2.34
CA LYS A 85 12.02 -4.72 2.22
C LYS A 85 10.86 -3.80 1.79
N ASP A 86 10.80 -2.61 2.36
CA ASP A 86 9.76 -1.62 2.07
C ASP A 86 9.65 -1.27 0.58
N ASP A 87 10.77 -1.27 -0.15
CA ASP A 87 10.79 -1.01 -1.61
C ASP A 87 10.08 -2.09 -2.42
N LEU A 88 10.13 -3.36 -1.99
CA LEU A 88 9.39 -4.45 -2.62
C LEU A 88 7.88 -4.36 -2.33
N ILE A 89 7.51 -4.01 -1.10
CA ILE A 89 6.12 -3.75 -0.70
C ILE A 89 5.56 -2.60 -1.55
N LEU A 90 6.27 -1.48 -1.59
CA LEU A 90 5.86 -0.30 -2.35
C LEU A 90 5.75 -0.59 -3.85
N ASN A 91 6.70 -1.33 -4.44
CA ASN A 91 6.65 -1.68 -5.85
C ASN A 91 5.40 -2.53 -6.18
N LEU A 92 5.09 -3.52 -5.34
CA LEU A 92 3.88 -4.33 -5.52
C LEU A 92 2.61 -3.48 -5.34
N ALA A 93 2.55 -2.64 -4.32
CA ALA A 93 1.43 -1.73 -4.09
C ALA A 93 1.20 -0.78 -5.27
N LYS A 94 2.26 -0.17 -5.81
CA LYS A 94 2.17 0.69 -7.01
C LYS A 94 1.64 -0.06 -8.22
N LYS A 95 2.06 -1.32 -8.43
CA LYS A 95 1.55 -2.16 -9.53
C LYS A 95 0.06 -2.49 -9.37
N ILE A 96 -0.40 -2.76 -8.15
CA ILE A 96 -1.81 -2.97 -7.85
C ILE A 96 -2.59 -1.68 -8.11
N ASN A 97 -2.16 -0.56 -7.53
CA ASN A 97 -2.84 0.73 -7.63
C ASN A 97 -2.89 1.29 -9.07
N SER A 98 -1.88 0.98 -9.89
CA SER A 98 -1.86 1.39 -11.32
C SER A 98 -2.88 0.65 -12.19
N ASN A 99 -3.46 -0.45 -11.72
CA ASN A 99 -4.45 -1.23 -12.44
C ASN A 99 -5.81 -1.13 -11.75
N LYS A 100 -6.76 -0.44 -12.40
CA LYS A 100 -8.10 -0.20 -11.85
C LYS A 100 -8.86 -1.47 -11.42
N PHE A 101 -8.67 -2.59 -12.13
CA PHE A 101 -9.29 -3.85 -11.73
C PHE A 101 -8.64 -4.38 -10.43
N LEU A 102 -7.30 -4.42 -10.38
CA LEU A 102 -6.59 -4.96 -9.23
C LEU A 102 -6.80 -4.11 -7.98
N SER A 103 -6.80 -2.76 -8.09
CA SER A 103 -7.04 -1.87 -6.96
C SER A 103 -8.42 -2.05 -6.33
N ASN A 104 -9.43 -2.49 -7.11
CA ASN A 104 -10.75 -2.79 -6.60
C ASN A 104 -10.91 -4.26 -6.15
N GLN A 105 -10.07 -5.16 -6.65
CA GLN A 105 -10.22 -6.61 -6.40
C GLN A 105 -9.30 -7.12 -5.30
N VAL A 106 -8.16 -6.49 -5.04
CA VAL A 106 -7.21 -6.88 -4.00
C VAL A 106 -7.45 -6.02 -2.76
N SER A 107 -8.00 -6.60 -1.69
CA SER A 107 -8.22 -5.89 -0.42
C SER A 107 -6.98 -5.86 0.44
N GLU A 108 -6.18 -6.93 0.37
CA GLU A 108 -5.05 -7.15 1.25
C GLU A 108 -3.97 -7.99 0.56
N VAL A 109 -2.72 -7.73 0.90
CA VAL A 109 -1.58 -8.60 0.60
C VAL A 109 -1.07 -9.18 1.92
N PHE A 110 -1.33 -10.45 2.14
CA PHE A 110 -0.83 -11.17 3.32
C PHE A 110 0.53 -11.80 3.02
N VAL A 111 1.50 -11.64 3.93
CA VAL A 111 2.83 -12.27 3.86
C VAL A 111 2.95 -13.32 4.95
N ASN A 112 3.30 -14.55 4.58
CA ASN A 112 3.49 -15.65 5.53
C ASN A 112 4.92 -15.65 6.12
N GLU A 113 5.17 -16.56 7.07
CA GLU A 113 6.47 -16.74 7.74
C GLU A 113 7.63 -17.05 6.77
N THR A 114 7.34 -17.65 5.62
CA THR A 114 8.32 -17.99 4.59
C THR A 114 8.53 -16.87 3.56
N SER A 115 8.01 -15.65 3.86
CA SER A 115 8.09 -14.47 2.99
C SER A 115 7.37 -14.63 1.65
N GLU A 116 6.37 -15.49 1.58
CA GLU A 116 5.50 -15.63 0.41
C GLU A 116 4.28 -14.72 0.55
N ALA A 117 3.94 -14.01 -0.54
CA ALA A 117 2.80 -13.12 -0.60
C ALA A 117 1.55 -13.82 -1.15
N PHE A 118 0.41 -13.47 -0.58
CA PHE A 118 -0.93 -13.91 -1.00
C PHE A 118 -1.81 -12.68 -1.18
N PHE A 119 -2.56 -12.62 -2.27
CA PHE A 119 -3.61 -11.64 -2.42
C PHE A 119 -4.91 -12.18 -1.84
N ILE A 120 -5.55 -11.36 -1.03
CA ILE A 120 -6.90 -11.59 -0.51
C ILE A 120 -7.86 -10.76 -1.38
N PRO A 121 -8.72 -11.38 -2.15
CA PRO A 121 -9.63 -10.66 -3.02
C PRO A 121 -10.83 -10.09 -2.26
N VAL A 122 -11.41 -9.02 -2.81
CA VAL A 122 -12.70 -8.44 -2.33
C VAL A 122 -13.85 -9.36 -2.70
N LEU A 123 -13.82 -9.92 -3.91
CA LEU A 123 -14.86 -10.82 -4.41
C LEU A 123 -14.30 -12.24 -4.57
N GLY A 124 -15.11 -13.22 -4.12
CA GLY A 124 -14.77 -14.64 -4.13
C GLY A 124 -14.07 -15.10 -2.86
N SER A 125 -14.11 -16.42 -2.60
CA SER A 125 -13.52 -17.05 -1.40
C SER A 125 -12.10 -17.60 -1.63
N HIS A 126 -11.56 -17.45 -2.85
CA HIS A 126 -10.26 -17.99 -3.22
C HIS A 126 -9.09 -17.12 -2.75
N LYS A 127 -8.00 -17.76 -2.36
CA LYS A 127 -6.72 -17.07 -2.12
C LYS A 127 -5.86 -17.10 -3.38
N ILE A 128 -5.09 -16.05 -3.63
CA ILE A 128 -4.17 -16.01 -4.78
C ILE A 128 -2.76 -16.04 -4.25
N LYS A 129 -2.08 -17.18 -4.44
CA LYS A 129 -0.68 -17.32 -4.07
C LYS A 129 0.21 -16.64 -5.11
N LEU A 130 0.77 -15.49 -4.74
CA LEU A 130 1.79 -14.78 -5.51
C LEU A 130 3.16 -15.42 -5.32
N GLY A 131 3.44 -15.94 -4.10
CA GLY A 131 4.74 -16.45 -3.67
C GLY A 131 5.75 -15.33 -3.51
N SER A 132 6.97 -15.49 -4.04
CA SER A 132 8.02 -14.48 -3.95
C SER A 132 7.67 -13.18 -4.69
N PHE A 133 8.35 -12.07 -4.33
CA PHE A 133 8.20 -10.75 -4.97
C PHE A 133 8.92 -10.64 -6.33
N ASN A 134 9.38 -11.75 -6.91
CA ASN A 134 10.03 -11.78 -8.21
C ASN A 134 9.01 -11.92 -9.33
N ASN A 135 9.35 -11.41 -10.54
CA ASN A 135 8.55 -11.54 -11.77
C ASN A 135 7.09 -11.07 -11.61
N LEU A 136 6.86 -10.01 -10.82
CA LEU A 136 5.53 -9.49 -10.49
C LEU A 136 4.67 -9.23 -11.73
N GLU A 137 5.24 -8.69 -12.82
CA GLU A 137 4.51 -8.40 -14.05
C GLU A 137 3.90 -9.64 -14.69
N ILE A 138 4.68 -10.73 -14.75
CA ILE A 138 4.21 -12.02 -15.30
C ILE A 138 3.10 -12.59 -14.41
N LYS A 139 3.26 -12.53 -13.09
CA LYS A 139 2.28 -13.03 -12.13
C LYS A 139 0.97 -12.23 -12.19
N ILE A 140 1.05 -10.90 -12.23
CA ILE A 140 -0.09 -10.03 -12.39
C ILE A 140 -0.82 -10.29 -13.72
N LYS A 141 -0.08 -10.43 -14.83
CA LYS A 141 -0.67 -10.78 -16.12
C LYS A 141 -1.41 -12.12 -16.10
N LYS A 142 -0.86 -13.12 -15.41
CA LYS A 142 -1.53 -14.42 -15.22
C LYS A 142 -2.81 -14.27 -14.39
N MET A 143 -2.75 -13.51 -13.31
CA MET A 143 -3.91 -13.20 -12.48
C MET A 143 -5.02 -12.52 -13.30
N MET A 144 -4.69 -11.50 -14.07
CA MET A 144 -5.64 -10.84 -14.98
C MET A 144 -6.25 -11.82 -16.00
N THR A 145 -5.42 -12.69 -16.57
CA THR A 145 -5.89 -13.72 -17.51
C THR A 145 -6.84 -14.70 -16.84
N PHE A 146 -6.59 -15.06 -15.58
CA PHE A 146 -7.48 -15.92 -14.80
C PHE A 146 -8.85 -15.26 -14.61
N TYR A 147 -8.89 -14.03 -14.17
CA TYR A 147 -10.14 -13.30 -13.97
C TYR A 147 -10.92 -13.04 -15.26
N ASP A 148 -10.21 -12.75 -16.35
CA ASP A 148 -10.84 -12.49 -17.65
C ASP A 148 -11.40 -13.76 -18.32
N LYS A 149 -10.69 -14.89 -18.22
CA LYS A 149 -11.01 -16.09 -19.02
C LYS A 149 -11.59 -17.26 -18.23
N ILE A 150 -11.28 -17.36 -16.94
CA ILE A 150 -11.64 -18.53 -16.13
C ILE A 150 -12.87 -18.24 -15.29
N ILE A 151 -12.88 -17.12 -14.56
CA ILE A 151 -14.00 -16.72 -13.69
C ILE A 151 -15.34 -16.65 -14.46
N PRO A 152 -15.46 -16.03 -15.65
CA PRO A 152 -16.72 -15.96 -16.39
C PRO A 152 -17.28 -17.33 -16.78
N LYS A 153 -16.42 -18.35 -16.92
CA LYS A 153 -16.82 -19.71 -17.30
C LYS A 153 -17.17 -20.61 -16.12
N HIS A 154 -16.55 -20.36 -14.97
CA HIS A 154 -16.58 -21.29 -13.86
C HIS A 154 -17.14 -20.71 -12.56
N GLY A 155 -17.35 -19.39 -12.50
CA GLY A 155 -17.81 -18.68 -11.30
C GLY A 155 -16.69 -18.44 -10.28
N TRP A 156 -17.01 -17.64 -9.27
CA TRP A 156 -16.08 -17.17 -8.24
C TRP A 156 -15.76 -18.24 -7.18
N GLU A 157 -16.69 -19.17 -6.96
CA GLU A 157 -16.64 -20.13 -5.85
C GLU A 157 -16.01 -21.48 -6.23
N LYS A 158 -15.56 -21.63 -7.49
CA LYS A 158 -15.06 -22.93 -7.97
C LYS A 158 -13.70 -23.31 -7.41
N TYR A 159 -12.89 -22.33 -7.06
CA TYR A 159 -11.49 -22.53 -6.65
C TYR A 159 -11.26 -21.95 -5.25
N SER A 160 -10.49 -22.68 -4.42
CA SER A 160 -10.06 -22.25 -3.11
C SER A 160 -8.70 -21.52 -3.15
N GLU A 161 -7.82 -21.90 -4.09
CA GLU A 161 -6.52 -21.28 -4.27
C GLU A 161 -6.14 -21.18 -5.74
N ILE A 162 -5.49 -20.09 -6.11
CA ILE A 162 -4.92 -19.83 -7.42
C ILE A 162 -3.44 -19.55 -7.22
N ASN A 163 -2.59 -20.47 -7.70
CA ASN A 163 -1.15 -20.36 -7.55
C ASN A 163 -0.51 -19.79 -8.83
N LEU A 164 0.18 -18.65 -8.69
CA LEU A 164 0.82 -17.89 -9.77
C LEU A 164 2.34 -18.08 -9.84
N GLU A 165 2.95 -18.89 -8.96
CA GLU A 165 4.41 -19.03 -8.87
C GLU A 165 5.04 -19.65 -10.11
N TYR A 166 4.37 -20.63 -10.69
CA TYR A 166 4.91 -21.41 -11.82
C TYR A 166 4.94 -20.59 -13.11
N GLN A 167 6.06 -20.64 -13.83
CA GLN A 167 6.38 -19.67 -14.90
C GLN A 167 5.35 -19.65 -16.04
N ASN A 168 4.89 -20.82 -16.51
CA ASN A 168 4.05 -20.94 -17.69
C ASN A 168 2.65 -21.50 -17.42
N GLN A 169 2.22 -21.59 -16.16
CA GLN A 169 0.94 -22.18 -15.80
C GLN A 169 0.33 -21.47 -14.57
N ILE A 170 -0.98 -21.63 -14.43
CA ILE A 170 -1.73 -21.27 -13.26
C ILE A 170 -2.25 -22.58 -12.68
N ILE A 171 -1.91 -22.89 -11.44
CA ILE A 171 -2.44 -24.05 -10.74
C ILE A 171 -3.61 -23.58 -9.85
N CYS A 172 -4.74 -24.24 -10.00
CA CYS A 172 -5.95 -23.91 -9.24
C CYS A 172 -6.37 -25.12 -8.42
N LEU A 173 -6.54 -24.95 -7.11
CA LEU A 173 -7.18 -25.92 -6.24
C LEU A 173 -8.69 -25.67 -6.28
N LYS A 174 -9.48 -26.72 -6.42
CA LYS A 174 -10.94 -26.61 -6.41
C LYS A 174 -11.44 -26.59 -4.97
N ASN A 175 -12.57 -25.94 -4.78
CA ASN A 175 -13.38 -26.16 -3.60
C ASN A 175 -14.01 -27.55 -3.69
N ASP A 176 -14.09 -28.24 -2.57
CA ASP A 176 -14.80 -29.53 -2.43
C ASP A 176 -16.33 -29.34 -2.52
#